data_2fe2b641d17dc6199b08c33c03827428
#
_entry.id   2fe2b641d17dc6199b08c33c03827428
#
_cell.length_a   1.000
_cell.length_b   1.000
_cell.length_c   1.000
_cell.angle_alpha   90.00
_cell.angle_beta   90.00
_cell.angle_gamma   90.00
#
_symmetry.space_group_name_H-M   'P 1'
#
loop_
_entity.id
_entity.type
_entity.pdbx_description
1 polymer ?
#
loop_
_entity_poly.entity_id
_entity_poly.type
_entity_poly.pdbx_seq_one_letter_code
_entity_poly.pdbx_strand_id
1 'polypeptide(L)'
;MSLSTFFQQIKTQIKSAISTHPIEIFMIAAFALGIWFVDMNSEKDHLAYWLFEPMLFAFIYLSRPYAWYRFSWIVPIIAIFSIWQVNDNADFYGYSPKFWGAQFIVLLILFGFPFVRNNQAFTYRNFTTLYYITSSIVGWGLVSGLVAAILASISTLFNIDFSELFQKHLYSSIAAFCLPLFFLVFQQRQENTEMTLNRIFEILVNFVLAPALMIFTVLLYAYVVQIIFEGVLPKGMLANITLPYLLGGLGVYALRSICAKARWETFFKFYPYLSIVPIVLLWLAIDRRISAYAWTEQRIYLVALASAITIAYAILTMPKIRQYRLISAVVMVAIFSMTWVVKPKEIAYQSQTERFEQLLTKLNLSDSSGKIRDDVDFVERLENMPKSELKDWTELDSVSDYLLYSIELDSSVEDAYQERREVFKKQYGEKSKELLAFNIYRDEIRINEQVISDRKTTIEFLWESIDVTPYKKWIRVPRPGFDRTEVQTYMKSDGKADKPEEKPEVCFVEDHDRYCTNMDEHIHKVFKEHQLDPMKKISNAELKSLSQDLLKIDRPSFTIYLSELDMEFRPESGYYYSHIYMKAIFDK
;
A
#
# COMPACT_ATOMS: atom_id res chain seq x y z
N MET A 1 10.31 -8.80 43.32
CA MET A 1 11.56 -8.13 42.98
C MET A 1 11.41 -6.67 43.39
N SER A 2 12.36 -6.11 44.17
CA SER A 2 12.25 -4.72 44.60
C SER A 2 12.58 -3.79 43.41
N LEU A 3 11.98 -2.60 43.39
CA LEU A 3 12.26 -1.58 42.37
C LEU A 3 13.77 -1.26 42.26
N SER A 4 14.47 -1.22 43.40
CA SER A 4 15.90 -0.99 43.46
C SER A 4 16.71 -2.08 42.77
N THR A 5 16.38 -3.35 42.94
CA THR A 5 17.01 -4.50 42.26
C THR A 5 16.78 -4.47 40.75
N PHE A 6 15.59 -4.05 40.34
CA PHE A 6 15.24 -3.90 38.93
C PHE A 6 16.08 -2.80 38.25
N PHE A 7 16.18 -1.62 38.86
CA PHE A 7 17.00 -0.53 38.32
C PHE A 7 18.51 -0.87 38.31
N GLN A 8 19.01 -1.58 39.31
CA GLN A 8 20.39 -2.04 39.29
C GLN A 8 20.67 -3.03 38.16
N GLN A 9 19.76 -3.94 37.90
CA GLN A 9 19.89 -4.88 36.78
C GLN A 9 19.90 -4.16 35.42
N ILE A 10 18.99 -3.22 35.20
CA ILE A 10 18.98 -2.41 33.96
C ILE A 10 20.28 -1.65 33.80
N LYS A 11 20.75 -0.96 34.85
CA LYS A 11 22.02 -0.23 34.83
C LYS A 11 23.21 -1.13 34.46
N THR A 12 23.26 -2.34 35.03
CA THR A 12 24.31 -3.31 34.75
C THR A 12 24.23 -3.79 33.29
N GLN A 13 23.01 -4.06 32.78
CA GLN A 13 22.81 -4.49 31.39
C GLN A 13 23.21 -3.40 30.38
N ILE A 14 22.82 -2.14 30.64
CA ILE A 14 23.22 -1.00 29.79
C ILE A 14 24.73 -0.83 29.81
N LYS A 15 25.36 -0.87 31.00
CA LYS A 15 26.84 -0.78 31.11
C LYS A 15 27.53 -1.91 30.38
N SER A 16 27.02 -3.13 30.49
CA SER A 16 27.51 -4.29 29.74
C SER A 16 27.35 -4.09 28.24
N ALA A 17 26.19 -3.64 27.76
CA ALA A 17 25.96 -3.36 26.35
C ALA A 17 26.98 -2.34 25.79
N ILE A 18 27.17 -1.23 26.50
CA ILE A 18 28.12 -0.19 26.11
C ILE A 18 29.58 -0.74 26.06
N SER A 19 29.98 -1.54 27.06
CA SER A 19 31.33 -2.11 27.08
C SER A 19 31.57 -3.19 26.02
N THR A 20 30.51 -3.91 25.65
CA THR A 20 30.57 -5.02 24.70
C THR A 20 30.41 -4.55 23.24
N HIS A 21 29.68 -3.44 23.01
CA HIS A 21 29.33 -2.91 21.68
C HIS A 21 29.69 -1.42 21.53
N PRO A 22 30.97 -1.02 21.76
CA PRO A 22 31.36 0.39 21.81
C PRO A 22 31.16 1.11 20.46
N ILE A 23 31.39 0.42 19.33
CA ILE A 23 31.32 1.01 17.99
C ILE A 23 29.84 1.18 17.56
N GLU A 24 29.00 0.19 17.86
CA GLU A 24 27.54 0.28 17.63
C GLU A 24 26.95 1.42 18.46
N ILE A 25 27.32 1.57 19.73
CA ILE A 25 26.87 2.69 20.58
C ILE A 25 27.34 4.04 20.03
N PHE A 26 28.62 4.12 19.58
CA PHE A 26 29.11 5.32 18.92
C PHE A 26 28.28 5.68 17.68
N MET A 27 27.97 4.69 16.84
CA MET A 27 27.16 4.88 15.63
C MET A 27 25.76 5.41 15.96
N ILE A 28 25.03 4.75 16.86
CA ILE A 28 23.65 5.18 17.21
C ILE A 28 23.64 6.57 17.86
N ALA A 29 24.64 6.90 18.66
CA ALA A 29 24.77 8.23 19.24
C ALA A 29 25.08 9.29 18.15
N ALA A 30 25.96 8.96 17.20
CA ALA A 30 26.30 9.84 16.09
C ALA A 30 25.08 10.10 15.19
N PHE A 31 24.27 9.06 14.88
CA PHE A 31 23.02 9.22 14.12
C PHE A 31 21.99 10.05 14.90
N ALA A 32 21.75 9.74 16.17
CA ALA A 32 20.79 10.48 17.00
C ALA A 32 21.16 11.97 17.14
N LEU A 33 22.45 12.30 17.24
CA LEU A 33 22.93 13.69 17.27
C LEU A 33 22.91 14.32 15.86
N GLY A 34 23.28 13.56 14.83
CA GLY A 34 23.31 14.04 13.44
C GLY A 34 21.97 14.54 12.95
N ILE A 35 20.88 13.95 13.41
CA ILE A 35 19.50 14.36 13.08
C ILE A 35 19.24 15.85 13.39
N TRP A 36 19.87 16.42 14.42
CA TRP A 36 19.70 17.84 14.79
C TRP A 36 20.37 18.83 13.82
N PHE A 37 21.19 18.34 12.92
CA PHE A 37 21.88 19.15 11.90
C PHE A 37 21.30 18.98 10.50
N VAL A 38 20.24 18.19 10.36
CA VAL A 38 19.52 17.98 9.08
C VAL A 38 18.35 18.96 9.00
N ASP A 39 18.15 19.57 7.84
CA ASP A 39 16.98 20.41 7.62
C ASP A 39 15.72 19.52 7.49
N MET A 40 14.90 19.55 8.52
CA MET A 40 13.69 18.75 8.61
C MET A 40 12.44 19.43 8.05
N ASN A 41 12.55 20.54 7.35
CA ASN A 41 11.41 21.21 6.72
C ASN A 41 10.95 20.49 5.44
N SER A 42 11.84 19.73 4.78
CA SER A 42 11.43 18.87 3.69
C SER A 42 11.07 17.48 4.23
N GLU A 43 9.92 16.94 3.87
CA GLU A 43 9.53 15.55 4.22
C GLU A 43 10.52 14.51 3.70
N LYS A 44 11.37 14.88 2.76
CA LYS A 44 12.29 14.04 2.01
C LYS A 44 13.59 13.74 2.77
N ASP A 45 14.10 14.69 3.52
CA ASP A 45 15.43 14.63 4.14
C ASP A 45 15.48 13.68 5.34
N HIS A 46 14.37 13.50 6.04
CA HIS A 46 14.26 12.55 7.14
C HIS A 46 14.42 11.10 6.70
N LEU A 47 13.86 10.77 5.55
CA LEU A 47 13.75 9.38 5.10
C LEU A 47 15.14 8.77 4.89
N ALA A 48 16.10 9.52 4.35
CA ALA A 48 17.45 9.04 4.10
C ALA A 48 18.17 8.62 5.38
N TYR A 49 18.07 9.40 6.47
CA TYR A 49 18.67 9.05 7.76
C TYR A 49 18.13 7.74 8.33
N TRP A 50 16.81 7.63 8.38
CA TRP A 50 16.13 6.45 8.89
C TRP A 50 16.42 5.18 8.09
N LEU A 51 16.60 5.33 6.80
CA LEU A 51 16.81 4.19 5.91
C LEU A 51 18.21 3.61 6.00
N PHE A 52 19.23 4.43 6.24
CA PHE A 52 20.63 3.97 6.28
C PHE A 52 21.05 3.42 7.65
N GLU A 53 20.51 3.92 8.74
CA GLU A 53 20.88 3.53 10.10
C GLU A 53 20.74 2.02 10.35
N PRO A 54 19.60 1.34 10.06
CA PRO A 54 19.45 -0.09 10.32
C PRO A 54 20.45 -0.95 9.56
N MET A 55 20.78 -0.57 8.32
CA MET A 55 21.74 -1.29 7.49
C MET A 55 23.15 -1.15 8.05
N LEU A 56 23.55 0.05 8.41
CA LEU A 56 24.87 0.32 8.99
C LEU A 56 25.04 -0.33 10.36
N PHE A 57 23.99 -0.25 11.20
CA PHE A 57 23.96 -0.94 12.48
C PHE A 57 24.17 -2.45 12.31
N ALA A 58 23.37 -3.08 11.43
CA ALA A 58 23.50 -4.51 11.17
C ALA A 58 24.88 -4.86 10.60
N PHE A 59 25.45 -4.04 9.73
CA PHE A 59 26.78 -4.22 9.16
C PHE A 59 27.87 -4.19 10.26
N ILE A 60 27.87 -3.19 11.13
CA ILE A 60 28.81 -3.08 12.23
C ILE A 60 28.63 -4.25 13.20
N TYR A 61 27.41 -4.53 13.60
CA TYR A 61 27.08 -5.62 14.50
C TYR A 61 27.55 -6.99 13.97
N LEU A 62 27.32 -7.29 12.69
CA LEU A 62 27.73 -8.53 12.04
C LEU A 62 29.23 -8.59 11.80
N SER A 63 29.94 -7.45 11.78
CA SER A 63 31.40 -7.38 11.62
C SER A 63 32.17 -7.80 12.87
N ARG A 64 31.51 -7.82 14.03
CA ARG A 64 32.11 -8.05 15.34
C ARG A 64 33.02 -9.29 15.47
N PRO A 65 32.70 -10.46 14.88
CA PRO A 65 33.56 -11.64 14.93
C PRO A 65 34.89 -11.48 14.18
N TYR A 66 35.03 -10.43 13.36
CA TYR A 66 36.16 -10.25 12.45
C TYR A 66 37.16 -9.19 12.93
N ALA A 67 38.39 -9.35 12.53
CA ALA A 67 39.48 -8.44 12.95
C ALA A 67 39.26 -6.98 12.48
N TRP A 68 38.57 -6.78 11.39
CA TRP A 68 38.28 -5.46 10.84
C TRP A 68 37.20 -4.70 11.61
N TYR A 69 36.48 -5.30 12.55
CA TYR A 69 35.51 -4.63 13.42
C TYR A 69 36.09 -3.36 14.06
N ARG A 70 37.36 -3.41 14.49
CA ARG A 70 38.05 -2.26 15.10
C ARG A 70 38.12 -1.01 14.22
N PHE A 71 37.98 -1.17 12.90
CA PHE A 71 38.01 -0.07 11.93
C PHE A 71 36.62 0.37 11.52
N SER A 72 35.58 -0.34 11.91
CA SER A 72 34.18 -0.07 11.47
C SER A 72 33.62 1.25 12.03
N TRP A 73 34.30 1.88 13.00
CA TRP A 73 33.92 3.22 13.48
C TRP A 73 34.00 4.32 12.41
N ILE A 74 34.78 4.10 11.33
CA ILE A 74 34.87 5.02 10.19
C ILE A 74 33.59 5.01 9.36
N VAL A 75 32.89 3.89 9.30
CA VAL A 75 31.70 3.71 8.46
C VAL A 75 30.56 4.70 8.79
N PRO A 76 30.13 4.90 10.04
CA PRO A 76 29.12 5.88 10.37
C PRO A 76 29.52 7.32 10.04
N ILE A 77 30.81 7.67 10.20
CA ILE A 77 31.28 9.02 9.85
C ILE A 77 31.16 9.26 8.35
N ILE A 78 31.62 8.31 7.53
CA ILE A 78 31.51 8.40 6.06
C ILE A 78 30.02 8.42 5.66
N ALA A 79 29.19 7.58 6.28
CA ALA A 79 27.76 7.50 5.96
C ALA A 79 27.02 8.80 6.29
N ILE A 80 27.23 9.36 7.48
CA ILE A 80 26.62 10.64 7.88
C ILE A 80 27.04 11.77 6.93
N PHE A 81 28.35 11.83 6.60
CA PHE A 81 28.85 12.82 5.66
C PHE A 81 28.26 12.63 4.25
N SER A 82 28.15 11.38 3.78
CA SER A 82 27.57 11.07 2.46
C SER A 82 26.07 11.38 2.41
N ILE A 83 25.33 11.09 3.47
CA ILE A 83 23.89 11.41 3.58
C ILE A 83 23.70 12.93 3.56
N TRP A 84 24.54 13.67 4.24
CA TRP A 84 24.48 15.15 4.26
C TRP A 84 24.74 15.77 2.88
N GLN A 85 25.63 15.15 2.09
CA GLN A 85 25.93 15.56 0.72
C GLN A 85 24.83 15.15 -0.30
N VAL A 86 24.06 14.11 -0.01
CA VAL A 86 23.09 13.50 -0.94
C VAL A 86 21.66 14.01 -0.69
N ASN A 87 21.50 15.02 0.15
CA ASN A 87 20.20 15.53 0.60
C ASN A 87 19.23 15.86 -0.55
N ASP A 88 19.73 16.33 -1.70
CA ASP A 88 18.92 16.70 -2.86
C ASP A 88 18.27 15.50 -3.60
N ASN A 89 18.64 14.26 -3.25
CA ASN A 89 18.17 13.03 -3.89
C ASN A 89 17.52 12.01 -2.92
N ALA A 90 17.05 12.46 -1.77
CA ALA A 90 16.48 11.56 -0.75
C ALA A 90 15.28 10.74 -1.26
N ASP A 91 14.44 11.31 -2.12
CA ASP A 91 13.33 10.62 -2.78
C ASP A 91 13.79 9.42 -3.60
N PHE A 92 14.93 9.53 -4.25
CA PHE A 92 15.48 8.44 -5.06
C PHE A 92 15.73 7.18 -4.23
N TYR A 93 16.20 7.32 -3.01
CA TYR A 93 16.47 6.18 -2.13
C TYR A 93 15.20 5.60 -1.52
N GLY A 94 14.25 6.43 -1.07
CA GLY A 94 13.01 6.00 -0.44
C GLY A 94 12.11 5.16 -1.35
N TYR A 95 12.10 5.47 -2.64
CA TYR A 95 11.32 4.74 -3.65
C TYR A 95 12.15 3.72 -4.44
N SER A 96 13.45 3.61 -4.21
CA SER A 96 14.33 2.70 -4.95
C SER A 96 14.14 1.24 -4.52
N PRO A 97 13.71 0.33 -5.42
CA PRO A 97 13.68 -1.10 -5.13
C PRO A 97 15.04 -1.67 -4.73
N LYS A 98 16.13 -1.10 -5.26
CA LYS A 98 17.52 -1.52 -4.95
C LYS A 98 17.86 -1.25 -3.49
N PHE A 99 17.44 -0.10 -2.98
CA PHE A 99 17.67 0.25 -1.58
C PHE A 99 16.90 -0.71 -0.65
N TRP A 100 15.62 -0.92 -0.87
CA TRP A 100 14.80 -1.83 -0.06
C TRP A 100 15.26 -3.29 -0.19
N GLY A 101 15.66 -3.73 -1.37
CA GLY A 101 16.24 -5.04 -1.58
C GLY A 101 17.50 -5.26 -0.74
N ALA A 102 18.40 -4.26 -0.68
CA ALA A 102 19.59 -4.29 0.18
C ALA A 102 19.22 -4.39 1.66
N GLN A 103 18.27 -3.58 2.14
CA GLN A 103 17.79 -3.63 3.52
C GLN A 103 17.25 -5.01 3.90
N PHE A 104 16.39 -5.60 3.05
CA PHE A 104 15.86 -6.94 3.30
C PHE A 104 16.95 -8.01 3.32
N ILE A 105 17.94 -7.95 2.43
CA ILE A 105 19.05 -8.89 2.43
C ILE A 105 19.87 -8.75 3.72
N VAL A 106 20.20 -7.52 4.13
CA VAL A 106 20.95 -7.27 5.38
C VAL A 106 20.17 -7.78 6.59
N LEU A 107 18.84 -7.54 6.63
CA LEU A 107 17.97 -8.07 7.68
C LEU A 107 17.98 -9.60 7.72
N LEU A 108 17.88 -10.27 6.57
CA LEU A 108 17.96 -11.74 6.48
C LEU A 108 19.34 -12.27 6.93
N ILE A 109 20.42 -11.55 6.64
CA ILE A 109 21.75 -11.88 7.12
C ILE A 109 21.79 -11.71 8.65
N LEU A 110 21.26 -10.62 9.19
CA LEU A 110 21.19 -10.39 10.64
C LEU A 110 20.43 -11.52 11.37
N PHE A 111 19.30 -11.96 10.82
CA PHE A 111 18.56 -13.08 11.35
C PHE A 111 19.34 -14.41 11.24
N GLY A 112 19.93 -14.70 10.09
CA GLY A 112 20.53 -15.99 9.78
C GLY A 112 21.94 -16.22 10.32
N PHE A 113 22.72 -15.13 10.52
CA PHE A 113 24.13 -15.23 10.90
C PHE A 113 24.32 -15.92 12.26
N PRO A 114 25.31 -16.84 12.43
CA PRO A 114 26.33 -17.28 11.48
C PRO A 114 25.92 -18.44 10.54
N PHE A 115 24.67 -18.59 10.17
CA PHE A 115 24.15 -19.61 9.23
C PHE A 115 24.48 -21.05 9.64
N VAL A 116 24.22 -21.37 10.88
CA VAL A 116 24.50 -22.69 11.45
C VAL A 116 23.74 -23.82 10.73
N ARG A 117 24.36 -25.00 10.61
CA ARG A 117 23.73 -26.16 9.94
C ARG A 117 22.59 -26.77 10.74
N ASN A 118 22.63 -26.65 12.07
CA ASN A 118 21.59 -27.18 12.94
C ASN A 118 20.32 -26.34 12.81
N ASN A 119 19.25 -26.93 12.35
CA ASN A 119 17.97 -26.26 12.11
C ASN A 119 17.35 -25.69 13.41
N GLN A 120 17.49 -26.40 14.53
CA GLN A 120 16.98 -25.95 15.83
C GLN A 120 17.70 -24.68 16.26
N ALA A 121 19.04 -24.70 16.24
CA ALA A 121 19.85 -23.54 16.59
C ALA A 121 19.60 -22.35 15.63
N PHE A 122 19.46 -22.62 14.34
CA PHE A 122 19.13 -21.60 13.34
C PHE A 122 17.76 -20.96 13.62
N THR A 123 16.73 -21.76 13.83
CA THR A 123 15.37 -21.26 14.12
C THR A 123 15.32 -20.52 15.44
N TYR A 124 15.95 -21.06 16.49
CA TYR A 124 16.01 -20.41 17.80
C TYR A 124 16.62 -19.01 17.71
N ARG A 125 17.71 -18.89 16.98
CA ARG A 125 18.37 -17.61 16.77
C ARG A 125 17.52 -16.61 16.01
N ASN A 126 16.90 -17.04 14.91
CA ASN A 126 15.96 -16.19 14.16
C ASN A 126 14.80 -15.72 15.04
N PHE A 127 14.21 -16.63 15.80
CA PHE A 127 13.13 -16.30 16.71
C PHE A 127 13.55 -15.32 17.81
N THR A 128 14.72 -15.52 18.41
CA THR A 128 15.23 -14.62 19.45
C THR A 128 15.60 -13.25 18.90
N THR A 129 16.20 -13.18 17.71
CA THR A 129 16.46 -11.90 17.03
C THR A 129 15.16 -11.14 16.76
N LEU A 130 14.13 -11.80 16.26
CA LEU A 130 12.80 -11.21 16.06
C LEU A 130 12.19 -10.72 17.39
N TYR A 131 12.30 -11.54 18.43
CA TYR A 131 11.83 -11.18 19.77
C TYR A 131 12.54 -9.92 20.31
N TYR A 132 13.87 -9.78 20.10
CA TYR A 132 14.60 -8.60 20.53
C TYR A 132 14.20 -7.36 19.74
N ILE A 133 14.05 -7.46 18.42
CA ILE A 133 13.59 -6.36 17.57
C ILE A 133 12.19 -5.91 18.03
N THR A 134 11.25 -6.84 18.20
CA THR A 134 9.89 -6.52 18.66
C THR A 134 9.89 -5.89 20.05
N SER A 135 10.70 -6.44 20.97
CA SER A 135 10.82 -5.89 22.32
C SER A 135 11.43 -4.48 22.31
N SER A 136 12.35 -4.21 21.40
CA SER A 136 12.97 -2.89 21.22
C SER A 136 11.97 -1.87 20.70
N ILE A 137 11.10 -2.25 19.75
CA ILE A 137 10.00 -1.40 19.26
C ILE A 137 9.02 -1.06 20.38
N VAL A 138 8.66 -2.04 21.21
CA VAL A 138 7.80 -1.79 22.39
C VAL A 138 8.49 -0.85 23.39
N GLY A 139 9.78 -1.08 23.67
CA GLY A 139 10.57 -0.23 24.56
C GLY A 139 10.68 1.20 24.06
N TRP A 140 10.95 1.38 22.77
CA TRP A 140 10.96 2.69 22.12
C TRP A 140 9.59 3.38 22.21
N GLY A 141 8.51 2.66 21.91
CA GLY A 141 7.13 3.19 22.00
C GLY A 141 6.78 3.69 23.40
N LEU A 142 7.23 2.98 24.44
CA LEU A 142 7.03 3.41 25.83
C LEU A 142 7.83 4.70 26.15
N VAL A 143 9.09 4.79 25.72
CA VAL A 143 9.91 6.01 25.91
C VAL A 143 9.32 7.18 25.15
N SER A 144 8.94 7.00 23.90
CA SER A 144 8.34 8.03 23.07
C SER A 144 6.99 8.50 23.64
N GLY A 145 6.16 7.58 24.12
CA GLY A 145 4.89 7.90 24.78
C GLY A 145 5.08 8.69 26.08
N LEU A 146 6.09 8.34 26.88
CA LEU A 146 6.45 9.09 28.08
C LEU A 146 6.91 10.52 27.75
N VAL A 147 7.77 10.66 26.75
CA VAL A 147 8.24 11.98 26.27
C VAL A 147 7.08 12.80 25.74
N ALA A 148 6.17 12.21 24.96
CA ALA A 148 4.96 12.87 24.49
C ALA A 148 4.09 13.37 25.64
N ALA A 149 3.88 12.55 26.66
CA ALA A 149 3.12 12.95 27.85
C ALA A 149 3.78 14.10 28.63
N ILE A 150 5.12 14.08 28.72
CA ILE A 150 5.89 15.17 29.37
C ILE A 150 5.75 16.46 28.56
N LEU A 151 5.95 16.42 27.24
CA LEU A 151 5.81 17.60 26.38
C LEU A 151 4.40 18.17 26.42
N ALA A 152 3.37 17.33 26.33
CA ALA A 152 1.98 17.75 26.46
C ALA A 152 1.68 18.38 27.82
N SER A 153 2.24 17.84 28.92
CA SER A 153 2.09 18.41 30.26
C SER A 153 2.76 19.79 30.36
N ILE A 154 3.96 19.94 29.81
CA ILE A 154 4.68 21.24 29.79
C ILE A 154 3.89 22.25 28.95
N SER A 155 3.43 21.85 27.77
CA SER A 155 2.61 22.72 26.90
C SER A 155 1.36 23.21 27.63
N THR A 156 0.62 22.31 28.28
CA THR A 156 -0.62 22.63 28.97
C THR A 156 -0.39 23.48 30.24
N LEU A 157 0.65 23.18 31.03
CA LEU A 157 0.89 23.86 32.30
C LEU A 157 1.57 25.23 32.14
N PHE A 158 2.46 25.35 31.17
CA PHE A 158 3.28 26.57 30.99
C PHE A 158 2.92 27.37 29.73
N ASN A 159 1.92 26.90 28.98
CA ASN A 159 1.48 27.50 27.70
C ASN A 159 2.65 27.68 26.72
N ILE A 160 3.53 26.66 26.63
CA ILE A 160 4.68 26.62 25.75
C ILE A 160 4.34 25.72 24.55
N ASP A 161 4.29 26.31 23.35
CA ASP A 161 4.10 25.52 22.12
C ASP A 161 5.45 25.07 21.58
N PHE A 162 5.61 23.74 21.53
CA PHE A 162 6.77 23.13 20.88
C PHE A 162 6.55 23.09 19.37
N SER A 163 7.46 23.67 18.59
CA SER A 163 7.38 23.62 17.14
C SER A 163 7.34 22.19 16.62
N GLU A 164 6.63 21.97 15.54
CA GLU A 164 6.55 20.65 14.88
C GLU A 164 7.96 20.13 14.50
N LEU A 165 8.81 21.03 14.04
CA LEU A 165 10.21 20.74 13.72
C LEU A 165 10.99 20.20 14.93
N PHE A 166 10.86 20.83 16.10
CA PHE A 166 11.48 20.34 17.34
C PHE A 166 11.00 18.93 17.70
N GLN A 167 9.69 18.70 17.61
CA GLN A 167 9.11 17.40 17.90
C GLN A 167 9.61 16.33 16.92
N LYS A 168 9.68 16.63 15.63
CA LYS A 168 10.25 15.73 14.61
C LYS A 168 11.71 15.35 14.94
N HIS A 169 12.58 16.32 15.22
CA HIS A 169 13.96 16.05 15.62
C HIS A 169 14.06 15.19 16.88
N LEU A 170 13.27 15.51 17.90
CA LEU A 170 13.30 14.81 19.18
C LEU A 170 12.87 13.34 19.03
N TYR A 171 11.72 13.09 18.41
CA TYR A 171 11.21 11.71 18.24
C TYR A 171 12.10 10.89 17.32
N SER A 172 12.66 11.49 16.28
CA SER A 172 13.61 10.85 15.40
C SER A 172 14.90 10.48 16.14
N SER A 173 15.45 11.38 16.96
CA SER A 173 16.63 11.09 17.78
C SER A 173 16.38 10.00 18.82
N ILE A 174 15.21 10.00 19.46
CA ILE A 174 14.81 8.95 20.41
C ILE A 174 14.72 7.60 19.70
N ALA A 175 14.20 7.55 18.49
CA ALA A 175 14.09 6.31 17.75
C ALA A 175 15.47 5.80 17.30
N ALA A 176 16.28 6.66 16.68
CA ALA A 176 17.64 6.32 16.26
C ALA A 176 18.53 5.82 17.42
N PHE A 177 18.32 6.35 18.63
CA PHE A 177 19.09 5.93 19.80
C PHE A 177 18.48 4.70 20.50
N CYS A 178 17.19 4.74 20.81
CA CYS A 178 16.55 3.74 21.68
C CYS A 178 16.31 2.40 20.99
N LEU A 179 15.93 2.36 19.72
CA LEU A 179 15.67 1.10 19.03
C LEU A 179 16.89 0.17 19.02
N PRO A 180 18.05 0.59 18.48
CA PRO A 180 19.22 -0.29 18.45
C PRO A 180 19.84 -0.49 19.85
N LEU A 181 19.77 0.49 20.76
CA LEU A 181 20.23 0.33 22.14
C LEU A 181 19.45 -0.79 22.86
N PHE A 182 18.13 -0.76 22.79
CA PHE A 182 17.30 -1.80 23.41
C PHE A 182 17.55 -3.17 22.79
N PHE A 183 17.76 -3.25 21.49
CA PHE A 183 18.18 -4.49 20.84
C PHE A 183 19.45 -5.07 21.44
N LEU A 184 20.49 -4.24 21.61
CA LEU A 184 21.75 -4.66 22.23
C LEU A 184 21.58 -5.08 23.68
N VAL A 185 20.77 -4.35 24.46
CA VAL A 185 20.51 -4.65 25.88
C VAL A 185 19.73 -5.96 26.03
N PHE A 186 18.69 -6.18 25.22
CA PHE A 186 17.90 -7.41 25.29
C PHE A 186 18.68 -8.65 24.85
N GLN A 187 19.56 -8.50 23.88
CA GLN A 187 20.41 -9.59 23.41
C GLN A 187 21.34 -10.12 24.50
N GLN A 188 21.94 -9.25 25.31
CA GLN A 188 22.89 -9.67 26.38
C GLN A 188 22.24 -10.51 27.47
N ARG A 189 20.92 -10.48 27.61
CA ARG A 189 20.17 -11.19 28.64
C ARG A 189 20.18 -12.71 28.46
N GLN A 190 20.56 -13.24 27.29
CA GLN A 190 20.29 -14.64 26.90
C GLN A 190 21.51 -15.54 26.71
N GLU A 191 22.70 -15.16 27.13
CA GLU A 191 23.91 -16.01 26.96
C GLU A 191 23.84 -17.38 27.67
N ASN A 192 22.86 -17.64 28.54
CA ASN A 192 22.79 -18.84 29.39
C ASN A 192 21.46 -19.63 29.35
N THR A 193 20.61 -19.49 28.32
CA THR A 193 19.29 -20.16 28.31
C THR A 193 19.25 -21.32 27.33
N GLU A 194 18.56 -22.42 27.69
CA GLU A 194 18.30 -23.57 26.80
C GLU A 194 17.65 -23.13 25.49
N MET A 195 18.02 -23.76 24.36
CA MET A 195 17.52 -23.46 23.00
C MET A 195 16.07 -23.92 22.82
N THR A 196 15.18 -23.53 23.72
CA THR A 196 13.76 -23.90 23.71
C THR A 196 12.87 -22.68 23.87
N LEU A 197 11.67 -22.76 23.27
CA LEU A 197 10.64 -21.72 23.41
C LEU A 197 10.14 -21.63 24.86
N ASN A 198 9.80 -20.43 25.30
CA ASN A 198 9.03 -20.21 26.51
C ASN A 198 7.69 -20.97 26.41
N ARG A 199 7.18 -21.48 27.54
CA ARG A 199 5.96 -22.27 27.65
C ARG A 199 4.74 -21.65 26.95
N ILE A 200 4.60 -20.33 26.97
CA ILE A 200 3.51 -19.62 26.29
C ILE A 200 3.60 -19.80 24.77
N PHE A 201 4.78 -19.59 24.18
CA PHE A 201 4.99 -19.78 22.75
C PHE A 201 4.87 -21.25 22.34
N GLU A 202 5.29 -22.18 23.19
CA GLU A 202 5.12 -23.61 22.94
C GLU A 202 3.63 -24.00 22.88
N ILE A 203 2.80 -23.45 23.79
CA ILE A 203 1.35 -23.63 23.76
C ILE A 203 0.77 -23.04 22.47
N LEU A 204 1.17 -21.82 22.08
CA LEU A 204 0.72 -21.16 20.86
C LEU A 204 1.02 -22.01 19.62
N VAL A 205 2.26 -22.52 19.50
CA VAL A 205 2.65 -23.36 18.35
C VAL A 205 1.87 -24.68 18.32
N ASN A 206 1.78 -25.40 19.46
CA ASN A 206 1.20 -26.74 19.52
C ASN A 206 -0.33 -26.77 19.47
N PHE A 207 -1.01 -25.75 20.04
CA PHE A 207 -2.47 -25.80 20.25
C PHE A 207 -3.23 -24.75 19.42
N VAL A 208 -2.56 -23.77 18.81
CA VAL A 208 -3.19 -22.77 17.97
C VAL A 208 -2.68 -22.88 16.53
N LEU A 209 -1.38 -22.66 16.32
CA LEU A 209 -0.84 -22.56 14.96
C LEU A 209 -0.83 -23.91 14.23
N ALA A 210 -0.43 -25.00 14.89
CA ALA A 210 -0.39 -26.32 14.26
C ALA A 210 -1.80 -26.85 13.94
N PRO A 211 -2.80 -26.81 14.85
CA PRO A 211 -4.17 -27.18 14.52
C PRO A 211 -4.79 -26.28 13.42
N ALA A 212 -4.55 -24.97 13.46
CA ALA A 212 -5.00 -24.07 12.42
C ALA A 212 -4.42 -24.48 11.05
N LEU A 213 -3.12 -24.76 10.98
CA LEU A 213 -2.47 -25.24 9.76
C LEU A 213 -3.07 -26.55 9.25
N MET A 214 -3.41 -27.49 10.15
CA MET A 214 -4.08 -28.74 9.79
C MET A 214 -5.47 -28.50 9.22
N ILE A 215 -6.26 -27.64 9.84
CA ILE A 215 -7.61 -27.28 9.36
C ILE A 215 -7.50 -26.62 7.98
N PHE A 216 -6.60 -25.67 7.81
CA PHE A 216 -6.36 -25.04 6.50
C PHE A 216 -5.92 -26.05 5.44
N THR A 217 -5.10 -27.05 5.80
CA THR A 217 -4.71 -28.13 4.89
C THR A 217 -5.95 -28.90 4.42
N VAL A 218 -6.82 -29.31 5.33
CA VAL A 218 -8.05 -30.03 4.99
C VAL A 218 -8.97 -29.16 4.10
N LEU A 219 -9.14 -27.89 4.44
CA LEU A 219 -9.97 -26.96 3.65
C LEU A 219 -9.42 -26.78 2.23
N LEU A 220 -8.10 -26.63 2.07
CA LEU A 220 -7.49 -26.51 0.75
C LEU A 220 -7.68 -27.79 -0.09
N TYR A 221 -7.55 -28.97 0.52
CA TYR A 221 -7.78 -30.23 -0.19
C TYR A 221 -9.25 -30.43 -0.55
N ALA A 222 -10.19 -30.06 0.34
CA ALA A 222 -11.62 -30.07 0.02
C ALA A 222 -11.93 -29.14 -1.15
N TYR A 223 -11.30 -27.97 -1.18
CA TYR A 223 -11.43 -27.02 -2.27
C TYR A 223 -10.85 -27.53 -3.60
N VAL A 224 -9.72 -28.25 -3.56
CA VAL A 224 -9.18 -28.95 -4.75
C VAL A 224 -10.18 -29.94 -5.30
N VAL A 225 -10.79 -30.76 -4.42
CA VAL A 225 -11.83 -31.72 -4.81
C VAL A 225 -13.02 -30.99 -5.47
N GLN A 226 -13.48 -29.87 -4.90
CA GLN A 226 -14.53 -29.06 -5.50
C GLN A 226 -14.14 -28.57 -6.91
N ILE A 227 -12.92 -28.02 -7.09
CA ILE A 227 -12.44 -27.58 -8.42
C ILE A 227 -12.46 -28.74 -9.44
N ILE A 228 -12.08 -29.93 -9.03
CA ILE A 228 -12.08 -31.11 -9.91
C ILE A 228 -13.51 -31.47 -10.34
N PHE A 229 -14.49 -31.40 -9.42
CA PHE A 229 -15.89 -31.71 -9.73
C PHE A 229 -16.55 -30.63 -10.60
N GLU A 230 -16.29 -29.36 -10.33
CA GLU A 230 -16.91 -28.23 -11.05
C GLU A 230 -16.23 -27.95 -12.40
N GLY A 231 -14.98 -28.38 -12.58
CA GLY A 231 -14.18 -28.13 -13.78
C GLY A 231 -13.80 -26.64 -13.99
N VAL A 232 -14.14 -25.77 -13.04
CA VAL A 232 -13.92 -24.33 -13.12
C VAL A 232 -13.02 -23.86 -11.98
N LEU A 233 -11.92 -23.20 -12.34
CA LEU A 233 -11.10 -22.52 -11.33
C LEU A 233 -11.72 -21.14 -11.00
N PRO A 234 -12.05 -20.86 -9.75
CA PRO A 234 -12.57 -19.55 -9.35
C PRO A 234 -11.59 -18.43 -9.66
N LYS A 235 -12.12 -17.30 -10.16
CA LYS A 235 -11.31 -16.15 -10.56
C LYS A 235 -10.72 -15.46 -9.33
N GLY A 236 -9.40 -15.35 -9.25
CA GLY A 236 -8.70 -14.36 -8.43
C GLY A 236 -8.38 -14.71 -6.97
N MET A 237 -9.12 -15.59 -6.30
CA MET A 237 -8.96 -15.82 -4.84
C MET A 237 -7.87 -16.84 -4.45
N LEU A 238 -7.50 -17.74 -5.35
CA LEU A 238 -6.64 -18.90 -5.04
C LEU A 238 -5.25 -18.50 -4.54
N ALA A 239 -4.58 -17.55 -5.19
CA ALA A 239 -3.26 -17.12 -4.79
C ALA A 239 -3.28 -16.44 -3.41
N ASN A 240 -4.34 -15.68 -3.10
CA ASN A 240 -4.49 -14.98 -1.82
C ASN A 240 -4.69 -15.94 -0.63
N ILE A 241 -5.15 -17.16 -0.87
CA ILE A 241 -5.34 -18.21 0.16
C ILE A 241 -4.11 -19.10 0.25
N THR A 242 -3.59 -19.57 -0.90
CA THR A 242 -2.48 -20.54 -0.93
C THR A 242 -1.15 -19.93 -0.50
N LEU A 243 -0.88 -18.65 -0.83
CA LEU A 243 0.37 -17.99 -0.49
C LEU A 243 0.56 -17.81 1.03
N PRO A 244 -0.39 -17.24 1.79
CA PRO A 244 -0.28 -17.17 3.25
C PRO A 244 -0.22 -18.56 3.91
N TYR A 245 -0.96 -19.54 3.40
CA TYR A 245 -0.87 -20.93 3.89
C TYR A 245 0.54 -21.50 3.75
N LEU A 246 1.16 -21.36 2.58
CA LEU A 246 2.51 -21.87 2.35
C LEU A 246 3.56 -21.12 3.18
N LEU A 247 3.51 -19.79 3.26
CA LEU A 247 4.42 -18.99 4.07
C LEU A 247 4.24 -19.25 5.57
N GLY A 248 3.00 -19.22 6.05
CA GLY A 248 2.67 -19.52 7.44
C GLY A 248 3.07 -20.94 7.84
N GLY A 249 2.86 -21.88 6.94
CA GLY A 249 3.25 -23.27 7.13
C GLY A 249 4.76 -23.47 7.25
N LEU A 250 5.58 -22.77 6.45
CA LEU A 250 7.05 -22.76 6.62
C LEU A 250 7.44 -22.23 8.01
N GLY A 251 6.80 -21.14 8.46
CA GLY A 251 7.02 -20.57 9.78
C GLY A 251 6.69 -21.55 10.92
N VAL A 252 5.49 -22.14 10.89
CA VAL A 252 5.06 -23.12 11.91
C VAL A 252 5.95 -24.36 11.90
N TYR A 253 6.31 -24.85 10.70
CA TYR A 253 7.22 -25.98 10.54
C TYR A 253 8.60 -25.72 11.16
N ALA A 254 9.13 -24.50 11.00
CA ALA A 254 10.39 -24.10 11.60
C ALA A 254 10.25 -23.95 13.12
N LEU A 255 9.25 -23.19 13.61
CA LEU A 255 9.03 -22.95 15.05
C LEU A 255 8.84 -24.23 15.86
N ARG A 256 8.21 -25.24 15.26
CA ARG A 256 8.08 -26.54 15.91
C ARG A 256 9.44 -27.16 16.31
N SER A 257 10.51 -26.91 15.54
CA SER A 257 11.83 -27.47 15.80
C SER A 257 12.45 -27.00 17.12
N ILE A 258 11.95 -25.89 17.68
CA ILE A 258 12.41 -25.31 18.95
C ILE A 258 11.41 -25.50 20.11
N CYS A 259 10.31 -26.23 19.90
CA CYS A 259 9.43 -26.64 20.98
C CYS A 259 10.08 -27.77 21.80
N ALA A 260 10.08 -27.65 23.13
CA ALA A 260 10.59 -28.68 24.03
C ALA A 260 9.77 -29.99 23.91
N LYS A 261 8.44 -29.86 23.76
CA LYS A 261 7.50 -30.97 23.53
C LYS A 261 6.72 -30.72 22.25
N ALA A 262 7.32 -31.02 21.11
CA ALA A 262 6.64 -30.91 19.82
C ALA A 262 5.49 -31.94 19.73
N ARG A 263 4.30 -31.48 19.35
CA ARG A 263 3.12 -32.33 19.08
C ARG A 263 2.90 -32.49 17.57
N TRP A 264 1.95 -33.32 17.20
CA TRP A 264 1.50 -33.52 15.81
C TRP A 264 2.62 -34.02 14.86
N GLU A 265 3.53 -34.89 15.37
CA GLU A 265 4.70 -35.34 14.61
C GLU A 265 4.36 -35.99 13.28
N THR A 266 3.30 -36.82 13.25
CA THR A 266 2.84 -37.50 12.04
C THR A 266 2.43 -36.50 10.97
N PHE A 267 1.67 -35.48 11.32
CA PHE A 267 1.26 -34.43 10.37
C PHE A 267 2.49 -33.70 9.80
N PHE A 268 3.39 -33.22 10.64
CA PHE A 268 4.56 -32.48 10.19
C PHE A 268 5.59 -33.31 9.42
N LYS A 269 5.62 -34.65 9.64
CA LYS A 269 6.42 -35.53 8.82
C LYS A 269 5.94 -35.53 7.37
N PHE A 270 4.63 -35.50 7.14
CA PHE A 270 4.03 -35.48 5.81
C PHE A 270 3.76 -34.08 5.26
N TYR A 271 3.78 -33.05 6.09
CA TYR A 271 3.41 -31.67 5.71
C TYR A 271 4.16 -31.14 4.46
N PRO A 272 5.50 -31.30 4.32
CA PRO A 272 6.18 -30.84 3.11
C PRO A 272 5.65 -31.51 1.82
N TYR A 273 5.21 -32.73 1.89
CA TYR A 273 4.59 -33.45 0.76
C TYR A 273 3.15 -33.00 0.53
N LEU A 274 2.39 -32.79 1.60
CA LEU A 274 1.03 -32.24 1.51
C LEU A 274 1.02 -30.84 0.90
N SER A 275 2.09 -30.08 1.01
CA SER A 275 2.20 -28.73 0.43
C SER A 275 2.40 -28.72 -1.09
N ILE A 276 2.69 -29.87 -1.72
CA ILE A 276 2.87 -29.98 -3.18
C ILE A 276 1.59 -29.55 -3.92
N VAL A 277 0.43 -30.01 -3.46
CA VAL A 277 -0.85 -29.69 -4.11
C VAL A 277 -1.17 -28.21 -4.05
N PRO A 278 -1.09 -27.51 -2.89
CA PRO A 278 -1.20 -26.06 -2.83
C PRO A 278 -0.19 -25.31 -3.72
N ILE A 279 1.06 -25.81 -3.84
CA ILE A 279 2.06 -25.22 -4.74
C ILE A 279 1.61 -25.32 -6.20
N VAL A 280 1.11 -26.48 -6.62
CA VAL A 280 0.58 -26.66 -7.98
C VAL A 280 -0.60 -25.69 -8.22
N LEU A 281 -1.52 -25.58 -7.25
CA LEU A 281 -2.64 -24.62 -7.35
C LEU A 281 -2.15 -23.17 -7.47
N LEU A 282 -1.11 -22.80 -6.73
CA LEU A 282 -0.51 -21.47 -6.82
C LEU A 282 0.02 -21.21 -8.22
N TRP A 283 0.74 -22.15 -8.81
CA TRP A 283 1.26 -22.02 -10.17
C TRP A 283 0.16 -21.97 -11.24
N LEU A 284 -0.90 -22.78 -11.10
CA LEU A 284 -2.07 -22.72 -11.99
C LEU A 284 -2.79 -21.38 -11.89
N ALA A 285 -2.89 -20.80 -10.69
CA ALA A 285 -3.48 -19.48 -10.50
C ALA A 285 -2.64 -18.37 -11.12
N ILE A 286 -1.32 -18.46 -11.00
CA ILE A 286 -0.36 -17.53 -11.61
C ILE A 286 -0.44 -17.61 -13.14
N ASP A 287 -0.36 -18.81 -13.69
CA ASP A 287 -0.42 -19.05 -15.14
C ASP A 287 -1.70 -18.46 -15.76
N ARG A 288 -2.87 -18.73 -15.15
CA ARG A 288 -4.14 -18.16 -15.62
C ARG A 288 -4.17 -16.63 -15.59
N ARG A 289 -3.59 -16.01 -14.55
CA ARG A 289 -3.54 -14.55 -14.46
C ARG A 289 -2.61 -13.94 -15.50
N ILE A 290 -1.47 -14.56 -15.76
CA ILE A 290 -0.52 -14.10 -16.78
C ILE A 290 -1.12 -14.28 -18.17
N SER A 291 -1.71 -15.44 -18.45
CA SER A 291 -2.35 -15.74 -19.75
C SER A 291 -3.54 -14.81 -20.04
N ALA A 292 -4.31 -14.43 -19.00
CA ALA A 292 -5.49 -13.57 -19.17
C ALA A 292 -5.13 -12.08 -19.32
N TYR A 293 -4.11 -11.58 -18.62
CA TYR A 293 -3.86 -10.14 -18.46
C TYR A 293 -2.41 -9.73 -18.69
N ALA A 294 -1.58 -10.58 -19.30
CA ALA A 294 -0.15 -10.38 -19.55
C ALA A 294 0.69 -10.13 -18.27
N TRP A 295 1.95 -9.79 -18.42
CA TRP A 295 2.86 -9.54 -17.30
C TRP A 295 2.67 -8.14 -16.73
N THR A 296 2.67 -8.04 -15.39
CA THR A 296 2.81 -6.78 -14.63
C THR A 296 3.92 -6.96 -13.60
N GLU A 297 4.46 -5.88 -13.06
CA GLU A 297 5.51 -5.94 -12.03
C GLU A 297 5.08 -6.84 -10.85
N GLN A 298 3.86 -6.67 -10.35
CA GLN A 298 3.34 -7.48 -9.24
C GLN A 298 3.32 -8.98 -9.55
N ARG A 299 3.01 -9.37 -10.80
CA ARG A 299 3.02 -10.77 -11.23
C ARG A 299 4.42 -11.34 -11.32
N ILE A 300 5.39 -10.54 -11.77
CA ILE A 300 6.81 -10.92 -11.80
C ILE A 300 7.31 -11.19 -10.38
N TYR A 301 7.03 -10.29 -9.43
CA TYR A 301 7.36 -10.50 -8.02
C TYR A 301 6.66 -11.72 -7.43
N LEU A 302 5.40 -11.95 -7.79
CA LEU A 302 4.65 -13.13 -7.35
C LEU A 302 5.27 -14.44 -7.87
N VAL A 303 5.72 -14.47 -9.13
CA VAL A 303 6.44 -15.63 -9.71
C VAL A 303 7.76 -15.87 -8.99
N ALA A 304 8.52 -14.82 -8.68
CA ALA A 304 9.77 -14.95 -7.92
C ALA A 304 9.51 -15.51 -6.52
N LEU A 305 8.48 -15.04 -5.83
CA LEU A 305 8.08 -15.53 -4.52
C LEU A 305 7.59 -16.98 -4.58
N ALA A 306 6.74 -17.33 -5.56
CA ALA A 306 6.27 -18.68 -5.77
C ALA A 306 7.42 -19.64 -6.07
N SER A 307 8.41 -19.22 -6.87
CA SER A 307 9.62 -19.98 -7.14
C SER A 307 10.44 -20.22 -5.88
N ALA A 308 10.66 -19.18 -5.07
CA ALA A 308 11.38 -19.30 -3.79
C ALA A 308 10.67 -20.25 -2.82
N ILE A 309 9.33 -20.18 -2.72
CA ILE A 309 8.51 -21.10 -1.91
C ILE A 309 8.63 -22.52 -2.43
N THR A 310 8.51 -22.74 -3.73
CA THR A 310 8.63 -24.05 -4.35
C THR A 310 9.98 -24.69 -4.03
N ILE A 311 11.08 -23.94 -4.19
CA ILE A 311 12.43 -24.40 -3.85
C ILE A 311 12.55 -24.67 -2.35
N ALA A 312 11.99 -23.82 -1.49
CA ALA A 312 12.00 -24.01 -0.03
C ALA A 312 11.33 -25.34 0.36
N TYR A 313 10.16 -25.64 -0.18
CA TYR A 313 9.48 -26.91 0.07
C TYR A 313 10.22 -28.10 -0.55
N ALA A 314 10.83 -27.94 -1.72
CA ALA A 314 11.69 -28.98 -2.30
C ALA A 314 12.88 -29.31 -1.38
N ILE A 315 13.52 -28.31 -0.77
CA ILE A 315 14.57 -28.49 0.24
C ILE A 315 14.03 -29.28 1.45
N LEU A 316 12.80 -28.98 1.90
CA LEU A 316 12.19 -29.66 3.06
C LEU A 316 11.83 -31.14 2.76
N THR A 317 11.48 -31.47 1.51
CA THR A 317 11.19 -32.84 1.12
C THR A 317 12.43 -33.73 1.00
N MET A 318 13.61 -33.13 0.83
CA MET A 318 14.88 -33.86 0.64
C MET A 318 15.68 -33.97 1.94
N PRO A 319 15.71 -35.13 2.65
CA PRO A 319 16.36 -35.25 3.97
C PRO A 319 17.84 -34.83 4.00
N LYS A 320 18.58 -35.09 2.89
CA LYS A 320 20.02 -34.79 2.80
C LYS A 320 20.36 -33.29 2.81
N ILE A 321 19.47 -32.45 2.28
CA ILE A 321 19.66 -31.00 2.13
C ILE A 321 18.67 -30.19 2.96
N ARG A 322 17.89 -30.80 3.84
CA ARG A 322 16.91 -30.16 4.73
C ARG A 322 17.60 -29.25 5.74
N GLN A 323 17.98 -28.05 5.30
CA GLN A 323 18.66 -27.04 6.12
C GLN A 323 17.97 -25.70 5.93
N TYR A 324 17.48 -25.09 7.02
CA TYR A 324 16.73 -23.82 6.95
C TYR A 324 17.62 -22.65 6.49
N ARG A 325 18.94 -22.71 6.73
CA ARG A 325 19.86 -21.72 6.18
C ARG A 325 19.87 -21.69 4.65
N LEU A 326 19.61 -22.82 3.97
CA LEU A 326 19.51 -22.88 2.50
C LEU A 326 18.21 -22.19 2.03
N ILE A 327 17.13 -22.32 2.79
CA ILE A 327 15.88 -21.61 2.50
C ILE A 327 16.11 -20.10 2.61
N SER A 328 16.79 -19.63 3.66
CA SER A 328 17.18 -18.22 3.79
C SER A 328 18.05 -17.74 2.62
N ALA A 329 19.02 -18.57 2.19
CA ALA A 329 19.84 -18.25 1.01
C ALA A 329 19.00 -18.15 -0.28
N VAL A 330 18.02 -19.04 -0.49
CA VAL A 330 17.11 -18.96 -1.64
C VAL A 330 16.30 -17.67 -1.64
N VAL A 331 15.79 -17.24 -0.48
CA VAL A 331 15.06 -15.97 -0.36
C VAL A 331 15.97 -14.78 -0.66
N MET A 332 17.21 -14.78 -0.13
CA MET A 332 18.19 -13.72 -0.44
C MET A 332 18.53 -13.66 -1.93
N VAL A 333 18.74 -14.83 -2.58
CA VAL A 333 18.99 -14.90 -4.03
C VAL A 333 17.78 -14.41 -4.83
N ALA A 334 16.57 -14.76 -4.43
CA ALA A 334 15.35 -14.26 -5.08
C ALA A 334 15.24 -12.73 -4.98
N ILE A 335 15.45 -12.16 -3.80
CA ILE A 335 15.45 -10.70 -3.61
C ILE A 335 16.55 -10.05 -4.44
N PHE A 336 17.77 -10.59 -4.38
CA PHE A 336 18.89 -10.07 -5.16
C PHE A 336 18.59 -10.09 -6.66
N SER A 337 18.09 -11.22 -7.16
CA SER A 337 17.77 -11.36 -8.58
C SER A 337 16.70 -10.37 -9.04
N MET A 338 15.62 -10.21 -8.25
CA MET A 338 14.54 -9.27 -8.60
C MET A 338 14.95 -7.80 -8.50
N THR A 339 15.97 -7.51 -7.68
CA THR A 339 16.39 -6.13 -7.43
C THR A 339 17.48 -5.64 -8.40
N TRP A 340 18.44 -6.52 -8.75
CA TRP A 340 19.62 -6.10 -9.53
C TRP A 340 19.77 -6.80 -10.88
N VAL A 341 19.16 -7.97 -11.08
CA VAL A 341 19.33 -8.77 -12.30
C VAL A 341 18.12 -8.66 -13.21
N VAL A 342 16.93 -8.94 -12.67
CA VAL A 342 15.68 -8.82 -13.40
C VAL A 342 15.24 -7.36 -13.38
N LYS A 343 14.66 -6.90 -14.49
CA LYS A 343 14.10 -5.56 -14.62
C LYS A 343 12.56 -5.66 -14.75
N PRO A 344 11.85 -5.81 -13.63
CA PRO A 344 10.40 -6.09 -13.67
C PRO A 344 9.61 -5.03 -14.41
N LYS A 345 9.98 -3.74 -14.27
CA LYS A 345 9.32 -2.63 -14.98
C LYS A 345 9.45 -2.75 -16.50
N GLU A 346 10.67 -3.00 -17.01
CA GLU A 346 10.91 -3.11 -18.45
C GLU A 346 10.14 -4.31 -19.04
N ILE A 347 10.19 -5.48 -18.36
CA ILE A 347 9.47 -6.69 -18.78
C ILE A 347 7.96 -6.46 -18.77
N ALA A 348 7.44 -5.85 -17.73
CA ALA A 348 6.02 -5.56 -17.60
C ALA A 348 5.57 -4.54 -18.67
N TYR A 349 6.31 -3.45 -18.85
CA TYR A 349 6.01 -2.44 -19.87
C TYR A 349 5.98 -3.04 -21.28
N GLN A 350 7.00 -3.81 -21.67
CA GLN A 350 7.04 -4.48 -22.97
C GLN A 350 5.85 -5.43 -23.15
N SER A 351 5.55 -6.27 -22.17
CA SER A 351 4.43 -7.22 -22.24
C SER A 351 3.07 -6.52 -22.31
N GLN A 352 2.89 -5.41 -21.61
CA GLN A 352 1.64 -4.64 -21.67
C GLN A 352 1.53 -3.85 -22.98
N THR A 353 2.63 -3.37 -23.53
CA THR A 353 2.66 -2.75 -24.87
C THR A 353 2.23 -3.75 -25.94
N GLU A 354 2.81 -4.95 -25.95
CA GLU A 354 2.41 -6.02 -26.89
C GLU A 354 0.92 -6.36 -26.73
N ARG A 355 0.42 -6.39 -25.49
CA ARG A 355 -0.99 -6.66 -25.20
C ARG A 355 -1.90 -5.53 -25.67
N PHE A 356 -1.51 -4.28 -25.49
CA PHE A 356 -2.22 -3.11 -25.98
C PHE A 356 -2.36 -3.12 -27.50
N GLU A 357 -1.27 -3.37 -28.22
CA GLU A 357 -1.25 -3.47 -29.67
C GLU A 357 -2.13 -4.62 -30.20
N GLN A 358 -2.10 -5.76 -29.52
CA GLN A 358 -3.01 -6.88 -29.83
C GLN A 358 -4.48 -6.50 -29.67
N LEU A 359 -4.82 -5.78 -28.59
CA LEU A 359 -6.20 -5.32 -28.35
C LEU A 359 -6.63 -4.27 -29.37
N LEU A 360 -5.76 -3.29 -29.70
CA LEU A 360 -6.04 -2.32 -30.76
C LEU A 360 -6.32 -3.01 -32.11
N THR A 361 -5.52 -4.01 -32.45
CA THR A 361 -5.70 -4.79 -33.67
C THR A 361 -6.99 -5.61 -33.64
N LYS A 362 -7.26 -6.29 -32.53
CA LYS A 362 -8.46 -7.12 -32.35
C LYS A 362 -9.76 -6.30 -32.44
N LEU A 363 -9.75 -5.09 -31.88
CA LEU A 363 -10.88 -4.16 -31.89
C LEU A 363 -10.93 -3.32 -33.19
N ASN A 364 -10.00 -3.54 -34.13
CA ASN A 364 -9.90 -2.79 -35.39
C ASN A 364 -9.74 -1.28 -35.17
N LEU A 365 -8.96 -0.90 -34.16
CA LEU A 365 -8.69 0.49 -33.78
C LEU A 365 -7.33 1.00 -34.29
N SER A 366 -6.40 0.13 -34.72
CA SER A 366 -5.07 0.49 -35.21
C SER A 366 -5.00 0.61 -36.73
N ASP A 367 -4.18 1.52 -37.17
CA ASP A 367 -3.78 1.63 -38.59
C ASP A 367 -2.60 0.68 -38.91
N SER A 368 -2.11 0.74 -40.17
CA SER A 368 -0.95 -0.05 -40.60
C SER A 368 0.38 0.34 -39.96
N SER A 369 0.44 1.48 -39.28
CA SER A 369 1.61 1.96 -38.52
C SER A 369 1.58 1.61 -37.04
N GLY A 370 0.50 0.94 -36.54
CA GLY A 370 0.28 0.61 -35.14
C GLY A 370 -0.30 1.77 -34.30
N LYS A 371 -0.62 2.91 -34.92
CA LYS A 371 -1.27 4.04 -34.25
C LYS A 371 -2.78 3.87 -34.25
N ILE A 372 -3.42 4.54 -33.32
CA ILE A 372 -4.90 4.60 -33.27
C ILE A 372 -5.40 5.39 -34.47
N ARG A 373 -6.37 4.84 -35.18
CA ARG A 373 -6.96 5.42 -36.39
C ARG A 373 -7.68 6.72 -36.06
N ASP A 374 -7.48 7.75 -36.91
CA ASP A 374 -8.08 9.08 -36.73
C ASP A 374 -9.59 9.11 -37.02
N ASP A 375 -10.08 8.14 -37.80
CA ASP A 375 -11.50 8.03 -38.19
C ASP A 375 -12.39 7.33 -37.14
N VAL A 376 -11.82 6.90 -36.01
CA VAL A 376 -12.60 6.23 -34.94
C VAL A 376 -13.31 7.25 -34.07
N ASP A 377 -14.64 7.14 -34.00
CA ASP A 377 -15.44 7.78 -32.96
C ASP A 377 -15.63 6.79 -31.81
N PHE A 378 -14.96 7.04 -30.68
CA PHE A 378 -15.01 6.17 -29.51
C PHE A 378 -16.38 6.16 -28.86
N VAL A 379 -17.14 7.27 -28.90
CA VAL A 379 -18.46 7.38 -28.29
C VAL A 379 -19.46 6.53 -29.07
N GLU A 380 -19.51 6.72 -30.40
CA GLU A 380 -20.38 5.94 -31.29
C GLU A 380 -20.05 4.44 -31.24
N ARG A 381 -18.72 4.11 -31.21
CA ARG A 381 -18.25 2.72 -31.15
C ARG A 381 -18.68 2.01 -29.87
N LEU A 382 -18.69 2.71 -28.74
CA LEU A 382 -19.08 2.15 -27.44
C LEU A 382 -20.59 2.06 -27.25
N GLU A 383 -21.37 3.03 -27.77
CA GLU A 383 -22.83 2.97 -27.74
C GLU A 383 -23.36 1.77 -28.55
N ASN A 384 -22.69 1.41 -29.65
CA ASN A 384 -23.05 0.30 -30.53
C ASN A 384 -22.28 -0.99 -30.25
N MET A 385 -21.52 -1.08 -29.14
CA MET A 385 -20.63 -2.18 -28.85
C MET A 385 -21.35 -3.50 -28.55
N PRO A 386 -21.00 -4.60 -29.24
CA PRO A 386 -21.52 -5.92 -28.91
C PRO A 386 -21.01 -6.35 -27.51
N LYS A 387 -21.87 -7.01 -26.73
CA LYS A 387 -21.50 -7.55 -25.41
C LYS A 387 -20.26 -8.47 -25.43
N SER A 388 -19.99 -9.09 -26.57
CA SER A 388 -18.80 -9.95 -26.78
C SER A 388 -17.49 -9.18 -26.77
N GLU A 389 -17.49 -7.90 -27.17
CA GLU A 389 -16.29 -7.05 -27.23
C GLU A 389 -16.06 -6.28 -25.93
N LEU A 390 -17.05 -6.15 -25.06
CA LEU A 390 -16.97 -5.38 -23.83
C LEU A 390 -15.75 -5.75 -22.98
N LYS A 391 -15.46 -7.04 -22.85
CA LYS A 391 -14.30 -7.51 -22.09
C LYS A 391 -12.97 -7.00 -22.68
N ASP A 392 -12.86 -6.98 -24.01
CA ASP A 392 -11.64 -6.54 -24.68
C ASP A 392 -11.46 -5.01 -24.56
N TRP A 393 -12.55 -4.27 -24.58
CA TRP A 393 -12.53 -2.82 -24.34
C TRP A 393 -12.13 -2.46 -22.91
N THR A 394 -12.72 -3.13 -21.91
CA THR A 394 -12.32 -2.95 -20.51
C THR A 394 -10.87 -3.28 -20.27
N GLU A 395 -10.38 -4.33 -20.94
CA GLU A 395 -8.98 -4.69 -20.87
C GLU A 395 -8.08 -3.66 -21.55
N LEU A 396 -8.51 -3.10 -22.70
CA LEU A 396 -7.80 -2.03 -23.40
C LEU A 396 -7.64 -0.78 -22.52
N ASP A 397 -8.72 -0.35 -21.85
CA ASP A 397 -8.71 0.76 -20.92
C ASP A 397 -7.71 0.52 -19.77
N SER A 398 -7.83 -0.61 -19.10
CA SER A 398 -6.94 -0.99 -17.99
C SER A 398 -5.46 -1.07 -18.40
N VAL A 399 -5.18 -1.53 -19.64
CA VAL A 399 -3.81 -1.62 -20.17
C VAL A 399 -3.30 -0.23 -20.57
N SER A 400 -4.16 0.63 -21.13
CA SER A 400 -3.76 2.01 -21.49
C SER A 400 -3.41 2.83 -20.25
N ASP A 401 -4.17 2.71 -19.18
CA ASP A 401 -3.86 3.33 -17.88
C ASP A 401 -2.54 2.81 -17.31
N TYR A 402 -2.35 1.49 -17.32
CA TYR A 402 -1.09 0.90 -16.86
C TYR A 402 0.11 1.45 -17.64
N LEU A 403 0.03 1.52 -18.96
CA LEU A 403 1.11 2.05 -19.79
C LEU A 403 1.34 3.53 -19.53
N LEU A 404 0.29 4.34 -19.42
CA LEU A 404 0.39 5.76 -19.12
C LEU A 404 1.15 6.00 -17.81
N TYR A 405 0.73 5.33 -16.73
CA TYR A 405 1.38 5.50 -15.41
C TYR A 405 2.76 4.85 -15.32
N SER A 406 3.11 3.94 -16.25
CA SER A 406 4.43 3.30 -16.30
C SER A 406 5.47 4.13 -17.05
N ILE A 407 5.08 5.22 -17.75
CA ILE A 407 6.01 6.15 -18.39
C ILE A 407 6.84 6.85 -17.32
N GLU A 408 8.15 6.65 -17.35
CA GLU A 408 9.10 7.36 -16.48
C GLU A 408 9.33 8.77 -17.02
N LEU A 409 9.16 9.77 -16.16
CA LEU A 409 9.42 11.16 -16.45
C LEU A 409 10.61 11.66 -15.63
N ASP A 410 11.22 12.75 -16.08
CA ASP A 410 12.20 13.47 -15.26
C ASP A 410 11.48 14.09 -14.05
N SER A 411 12.06 13.94 -12.86
CA SER A 411 11.46 14.36 -11.59
C SER A 411 11.21 15.86 -11.44
N SER A 412 11.66 16.66 -12.40
CA SER A 412 11.51 18.13 -12.43
C SER A 412 10.20 18.63 -13.02
N VAL A 413 9.30 17.75 -13.46
CA VAL A 413 8.09 18.13 -14.20
C VAL A 413 6.94 18.47 -13.29
N GLU A 414 6.45 19.70 -13.36
CA GLU A 414 5.37 20.23 -12.52
C GLU A 414 4.00 19.55 -12.78
N ASP A 415 3.76 19.12 -14.03
CA ASP A 415 2.57 18.35 -14.40
C ASP A 415 2.93 17.02 -15.07
N ALA A 416 3.35 16.07 -14.25
CA ALA A 416 3.76 14.74 -14.69
C ALA A 416 2.66 13.98 -15.47
N TYR A 417 1.39 14.23 -15.17
CA TYR A 417 0.28 13.56 -15.85
C TYR A 417 0.14 14.03 -17.29
N GLN A 418 0.21 15.34 -17.54
CA GLN A 418 0.10 15.89 -18.90
C GLN A 418 1.29 15.48 -19.78
N GLU A 419 2.50 15.46 -19.22
CA GLU A 419 3.66 15.02 -19.98
C GLU A 419 3.58 13.54 -20.36
N ARG A 420 3.12 12.67 -19.47
CA ARG A 420 2.87 11.27 -19.80
C ARG A 420 1.86 11.12 -20.92
N ARG A 421 0.79 11.91 -20.94
CA ARG A 421 -0.19 11.92 -22.03
C ARG A 421 0.43 12.38 -23.34
N GLU A 422 1.32 13.36 -23.35
CA GLU A 422 2.00 13.79 -24.58
C GLU A 422 2.98 12.72 -25.10
N VAL A 423 3.69 12.00 -24.22
CA VAL A 423 4.54 10.86 -24.62
C VAL A 423 3.67 9.75 -25.22
N PHE A 424 2.57 9.40 -24.57
CA PHE A 424 1.64 8.37 -25.04
C PHE A 424 1.04 8.75 -26.42
N LYS A 425 0.65 10.03 -26.59
CA LYS A 425 0.19 10.58 -27.86
C LYS A 425 1.22 10.47 -28.97
N LYS A 426 2.50 10.78 -28.71
CA LYS A 426 3.57 10.63 -29.71
C LYS A 426 3.70 9.18 -30.18
N GLN A 427 3.49 8.23 -29.29
CA GLN A 427 3.60 6.80 -29.59
C GLN A 427 2.37 6.27 -30.35
N TYR A 428 1.15 6.62 -29.93
CA TYR A 428 -0.10 6.00 -30.41
C TYR A 428 -1.03 6.93 -31.21
N GLY A 429 -0.64 8.20 -31.46
CA GLY A 429 -1.40 9.16 -32.26
C GLY A 429 -2.32 10.08 -31.44
N GLU A 430 -2.89 11.12 -32.11
CA GLU A 430 -3.75 12.13 -31.48
C GLU A 430 -4.98 11.53 -30.79
N LYS A 431 -5.63 10.55 -31.41
CA LYS A 431 -6.81 9.86 -30.91
C LYS A 431 -6.57 9.09 -29.59
N SER A 432 -5.32 8.84 -29.22
CA SER A 432 -5.00 8.25 -27.92
C SER A 432 -5.42 9.13 -26.73
N LYS A 433 -5.53 10.46 -26.91
CA LYS A 433 -6.05 11.38 -25.89
C LYS A 433 -7.53 11.13 -25.58
N GLU A 434 -8.31 10.83 -26.62
CA GLU A 434 -9.72 10.50 -26.46
C GLU A 434 -9.87 9.15 -25.76
N LEU A 435 -9.05 8.14 -26.13
CA LEU A 435 -9.03 6.85 -25.46
C LEU A 435 -8.72 6.99 -23.97
N LEU A 436 -7.70 7.79 -23.59
CA LEU A 436 -7.32 8.02 -22.18
C LEU A 436 -8.33 8.90 -21.41
N ALA A 437 -9.12 9.72 -22.09
CA ALA A 437 -10.20 10.48 -21.46
C ALA A 437 -11.45 9.63 -21.23
N PHE A 438 -11.51 8.48 -21.88
CA PHE A 438 -12.63 7.55 -21.83
C PHE A 438 -12.48 6.66 -20.59
N ASN A 439 -13.35 6.82 -19.61
CA ASN A 439 -13.35 5.98 -18.42
C ASN A 439 -14.39 4.84 -18.61
N ILE A 440 -13.96 3.76 -19.27
CA ILE A 440 -14.82 2.60 -19.56
C ILE A 440 -15.36 1.97 -18.25
N TYR A 441 -14.62 2.06 -17.16
CA TYR A 441 -15.06 1.57 -15.84
C TYR A 441 -16.35 2.23 -15.36
N ARG A 442 -16.55 3.51 -15.67
CA ARG A 442 -17.84 4.19 -15.37
C ARG A 442 -18.98 3.67 -16.25
N ASP A 443 -18.67 3.25 -17.47
CA ASP A 443 -19.66 2.77 -18.43
C ASP A 443 -19.85 1.24 -18.36
N GLU A 444 -18.85 0.45 -17.93
CA GLU A 444 -18.98 -0.99 -17.71
C GLU A 444 -19.87 -1.34 -16.53
N ILE A 445 -19.85 -0.55 -15.46
CA ILE A 445 -20.85 -0.63 -14.39
C ILE A 445 -22.26 -0.47 -14.97
N ARG A 446 -22.43 0.33 -16.02
CA ARG A 446 -23.70 0.45 -16.74
C ARG A 446 -24.13 -0.81 -17.52
N ILE A 447 -23.18 -1.57 -18.06
CA ILE A 447 -23.50 -2.67 -18.98
C ILE A 447 -23.62 -4.01 -18.24
N ASN A 448 -22.82 -4.29 -17.21
CA ASN A 448 -22.86 -5.54 -16.45
C ASN A 448 -23.85 -5.55 -15.29
N GLU A 449 -24.17 -4.40 -14.73
CA GLU A 449 -25.17 -4.24 -13.67
C GLU A 449 -26.51 -3.75 -14.23
N GLN A 450 -27.04 -4.39 -15.23
CA GLN A 450 -28.36 -4.04 -15.80
C GLN A 450 -29.52 -3.92 -14.77
N VAL A 451 -29.21 -4.06 -13.48
CA VAL A 451 -30.15 -3.90 -12.37
C VAL A 451 -29.79 -2.73 -11.43
N ILE A 452 -28.53 -2.30 -11.35
CA ILE A 452 -28.10 -1.23 -10.40
C ILE A 452 -27.59 0.03 -11.12
N SER A 453 -26.90 -0.08 -12.24
CA SER A 453 -26.26 1.06 -12.92
C SER A 453 -27.19 1.84 -13.88
N ASP A 454 -28.31 1.27 -14.24
CA ASP A 454 -29.35 2.03 -14.96
C ASP A 454 -29.91 3.22 -14.15
N ARG A 455 -29.41 3.40 -12.91
CA ARG A 455 -29.91 4.37 -11.95
C ARG A 455 -28.97 5.54 -11.68
N LYS A 456 -27.65 5.40 -11.92
CA LYS A 456 -26.67 6.44 -11.56
C LYS A 456 -26.16 7.19 -12.79
N THR A 457 -26.18 8.52 -12.73
CA THR A 457 -25.63 9.41 -13.76
C THR A 457 -24.74 10.46 -13.11
N THR A 458 -23.50 10.60 -13.61
CA THR A 458 -22.57 11.65 -13.20
C THR A 458 -22.63 12.81 -14.18
N ILE A 459 -22.79 14.03 -13.67
CA ILE A 459 -22.76 15.26 -14.44
C ILE A 459 -21.54 16.05 -14.03
N GLU A 460 -20.67 16.34 -14.98
CA GLU A 460 -19.48 17.16 -14.81
C GLU A 460 -19.56 18.37 -15.73
N PHE A 461 -19.04 19.51 -15.26
CA PHE A 461 -18.92 20.72 -16.07
C PHE A 461 -17.63 21.47 -15.71
N LEU A 462 -16.86 21.79 -16.74
CA LEU A 462 -15.65 22.58 -16.58
C LEU A 462 -16.01 24.08 -16.65
N TRP A 463 -16.09 24.74 -15.51
CA TRP A 463 -16.29 26.18 -15.45
C TRP A 463 -15.03 26.90 -15.93
N GLU A 464 -15.00 27.39 -17.16
CA GLU A 464 -13.88 28.13 -17.74
C GLU A 464 -13.71 29.51 -17.05
N SER A 465 -14.83 30.17 -16.74
CA SER A 465 -14.84 31.42 -15.98
C SER A 465 -16.16 31.55 -15.22
N ILE A 466 -16.09 32.15 -14.04
CA ILE A 466 -17.26 32.51 -13.22
C ILE A 466 -17.25 34.01 -13.07
N ASP A 467 -18.37 34.69 -13.47
CA ASP A 467 -18.53 36.12 -13.22
C ASP A 467 -18.72 36.37 -11.72
N VAL A 468 -17.76 37.00 -11.10
CA VAL A 468 -17.73 37.29 -9.66
C VAL A 468 -18.28 38.68 -9.32
N THR A 469 -18.61 39.49 -10.31
CA THR A 469 -19.07 40.89 -10.12
C THR A 469 -20.33 41.02 -9.26
N PRO A 470 -21.33 40.13 -9.30
CA PRO A 470 -22.53 40.23 -8.47
C PRO A 470 -22.36 39.80 -7.02
N TYR A 471 -21.19 39.29 -6.63
CA TYR A 471 -21.00 38.68 -5.31
C TYR A 471 -20.13 39.53 -4.38
N LYS A 472 -20.43 39.49 -3.07
CA LYS A 472 -19.68 40.25 -2.03
C LYS A 472 -18.48 39.50 -1.52
N LYS A 473 -18.55 38.18 -1.41
CA LYS A 473 -17.51 37.33 -0.84
C LYS A 473 -17.38 36.05 -1.65
N TRP A 474 -16.15 35.64 -1.92
CA TRP A 474 -15.81 34.34 -2.47
C TRP A 474 -15.25 33.46 -1.36
N ILE A 475 -15.80 32.26 -1.24
CA ILE A 475 -15.42 31.25 -0.28
C ILE A 475 -14.66 30.17 -1.05
N ARG A 476 -13.37 30.04 -0.75
CA ARG A 476 -12.53 29.03 -1.37
C ARG A 476 -12.81 27.68 -0.72
N VAL A 477 -13.27 26.72 -1.50
CA VAL A 477 -13.43 25.33 -1.04
C VAL A 477 -12.10 24.62 -1.16
N PRO A 478 -11.53 24.07 -0.07
CA PRO A 478 -10.33 23.26 -0.13
C PRO A 478 -10.55 22.03 -1.00
N ARG A 479 -9.55 21.68 -1.82
CA ARG A 479 -9.60 20.40 -2.56
C ARG A 479 -9.57 19.24 -1.55
N PRO A 480 -10.38 18.19 -1.71
CA PRO A 480 -10.30 17.01 -0.87
C PRO A 480 -8.88 16.43 -0.93
N GLY A 481 -8.15 16.44 0.19
CA GLY A 481 -6.84 15.84 0.34
C GLY A 481 -5.68 16.77 0.70
N PHE A 482 -5.82 18.12 0.69
CA PHE A 482 -4.65 18.99 0.85
C PHE A 482 -4.72 20.09 1.94
N ASP A 483 -5.83 20.27 2.65
CA ASP A 483 -5.80 21.12 3.86
C ASP A 483 -6.90 20.71 4.84
N ARG A 484 -6.51 20.53 6.11
CA ARG A 484 -7.43 20.23 7.21
C ARG A 484 -8.08 21.52 7.72
N THR A 485 -8.88 22.15 6.90
CA THR A 485 -9.98 22.96 7.37
C THR A 485 -11.24 22.13 7.20
N GLU A 486 -11.86 21.74 8.30
CA GLU A 486 -13.00 20.87 8.34
C GLU A 486 -14.19 21.52 7.61
N VAL A 487 -14.33 21.23 6.31
CA VAL A 487 -15.65 21.28 5.67
C VAL A 487 -16.37 20.02 6.14
N GLN A 488 -16.96 20.08 7.33
CA GLN A 488 -17.83 19.02 7.80
C GLN A 488 -19.09 19.02 6.95
N THR A 489 -19.14 18.14 5.96
CA THR A 489 -20.40 17.77 5.32
C THR A 489 -21.18 16.95 6.35
N TYR A 490 -22.01 17.59 7.12
CA TYR A 490 -22.94 16.88 7.99
C TYR A 490 -24.02 16.23 7.12
N MET A 491 -23.78 15.00 6.68
CA MET A 491 -24.87 14.09 6.36
C MET A 491 -25.49 13.69 7.70
N LYS A 492 -26.65 14.23 8.03
CA LYS A 492 -27.51 13.68 9.06
C LYS A 492 -28.18 12.43 8.50
N SER A 493 -27.43 11.35 8.35
CA SER A 493 -28.00 10.01 8.22
C SER A 493 -27.62 9.23 9.47
N ASP A 494 -28.42 9.34 10.51
CA ASP A 494 -28.51 8.29 11.50
C ASP A 494 -29.00 7.04 10.78
N GLY A 495 -28.15 6.00 10.72
CA GLY A 495 -28.36 4.76 9.98
C GLY A 495 -29.54 3.92 10.52
N LYS A 496 -30.74 4.46 10.44
CA LYS A 496 -32.02 3.76 10.56
C LYS A 496 -32.95 4.27 9.47
N ALA A 497 -32.95 3.55 8.37
CA ALA A 497 -33.91 3.70 7.28
C ALA A 497 -35.28 3.18 7.71
N ASP A 498 -36.03 3.99 8.48
CA ASP A 498 -37.42 3.66 8.83
C ASP A 498 -38.33 4.88 9.02
N LYS A 499 -38.02 6.03 8.39
CA LYS A 499 -39.05 7.09 8.20
C LYS A 499 -38.76 7.92 6.94
N PRO A 500 -39.69 8.00 5.97
CA PRO A 500 -39.50 8.74 4.70
C PRO A 500 -39.88 10.23 4.79
N GLU A 501 -39.61 10.95 5.87
CA GLU A 501 -40.12 12.33 6.04
C GLU A 501 -39.09 13.43 6.27
N GLU A 502 -37.78 13.15 6.32
CA GLU A 502 -36.78 14.24 6.39
C GLU A 502 -36.02 14.33 5.05
N LYS A 503 -36.31 15.38 4.29
CA LYS A 503 -35.59 15.71 3.04
C LYS A 503 -34.13 16.00 3.38
N PRO A 504 -33.13 15.37 2.74
CA PRO A 504 -31.74 15.57 3.06
C PRO A 504 -31.28 16.99 2.63
N GLU A 505 -31.01 17.84 3.60
CA GLU A 505 -30.32 19.10 3.35
C GLU A 505 -28.81 18.90 3.34
N VAL A 506 -28.17 19.41 2.31
CA VAL A 506 -26.70 19.49 2.25
C VAL A 506 -26.29 20.85 2.75
N CYS A 507 -25.51 20.87 3.83
CA CYS A 507 -25.03 22.09 4.44
C CYS A 507 -23.51 22.22 4.30
N PHE A 508 -23.06 23.36 3.84
CA PHE A 508 -21.67 23.76 3.81
C PHE A 508 -21.43 24.74 4.95
N VAL A 509 -20.40 24.48 5.75
CA VAL A 509 -20.08 25.30 6.93
C VAL A 509 -18.69 25.88 6.74
N GLU A 510 -18.54 27.21 6.84
CA GLU A 510 -17.26 27.89 6.90
C GLU A 510 -17.28 28.87 8.09
N ASP A 511 -16.31 28.75 8.98
CA ASP A 511 -16.21 29.47 10.26
C ASP A 511 -17.49 29.34 11.10
N HIS A 512 -18.43 30.26 10.98
CA HIS A 512 -19.72 30.27 11.68
C HIS A 512 -20.92 30.35 10.73
N ASP A 513 -20.67 30.46 9.43
CA ASP A 513 -21.70 30.59 8.41
C ASP A 513 -22.12 29.22 7.87
N ARG A 514 -23.42 29.03 7.67
CA ARG A 514 -24.00 27.80 7.12
C ARG A 514 -24.73 28.08 5.82
N TYR A 515 -24.36 27.37 4.78
CA TYR A 515 -24.96 27.43 3.44
C TYR A 515 -25.69 26.11 3.16
N CYS A 516 -26.98 26.04 3.46
CA CYS A 516 -27.76 24.81 3.34
C CYS A 516 -28.66 24.81 2.11
N THR A 517 -28.75 23.68 1.41
CA THR A 517 -29.63 23.48 0.26
C THR A 517 -30.15 22.05 0.18
N ASN A 518 -31.41 21.88 -0.28
CA ASN A 518 -31.93 20.58 -0.63
C ASN A 518 -31.59 20.27 -2.08
N MET A 519 -30.72 19.27 -2.30
CA MET A 519 -30.24 18.92 -3.64
C MET A 519 -31.32 18.26 -4.51
N ASP A 520 -32.15 17.40 -3.93
CA ASP A 520 -33.23 16.74 -4.68
C ASP A 520 -34.28 17.74 -5.15
N GLU A 521 -34.60 18.73 -4.32
CA GLU A 521 -35.48 19.82 -4.68
C GLU A 521 -34.89 20.69 -5.80
N HIS A 522 -33.57 20.93 -5.78
CA HIS A 522 -32.87 21.65 -6.83
C HIS A 522 -32.93 20.89 -8.17
N ILE A 523 -32.60 19.59 -8.17
CA ILE A 523 -32.66 18.72 -9.35
C ILE A 523 -34.07 18.72 -9.95
N HIS A 524 -35.09 18.49 -9.13
CA HIS A 524 -36.49 18.48 -9.58
C HIS A 524 -36.96 19.85 -10.10
N LYS A 525 -36.46 20.94 -9.53
CA LYS A 525 -36.75 22.30 -10.01
C LYS A 525 -36.17 22.51 -11.40
N VAL A 526 -34.89 22.19 -11.62
CA VAL A 526 -34.24 22.32 -12.93
C VAL A 526 -35.00 21.50 -14.00
N PHE A 527 -35.37 20.26 -13.70
CA PHE A 527 -36.11 19.44 -14.64
C PHE A 527 -37.48 20.04 -15.02
N LYS A 528 -38.19 20.60 -14.03
CA LYS A 528 -39.48 21.28 -14.30
C LYS A 528 -39.31 22.54 -15.16
N GLU A 529 -38.25 23.32 -14.92
CA GLU A 529 -37.95 24.54 -15.71
C GLU A 529 -37.69 24.18 -17.19
N HIS A 530 -37.10 23.01 -17.45
CA HIS A 530 -36.85 22.49 -18.79
C HIS A 530 -37.97 21.56 -19.32
N GLN A 531 -39.14 21.54 -18.67
CA GLN A 531 -40.33 20.75 -19.07
C GLN A 531 -40.07 19.22 -19.07
N LEU A 532 -39.11 18.75 -18.30
CA LEU A 532 -38.81 17.35 -18.11
C LEU A 532 -39.54 16.80 -16.88
N ASP A 533 -40.03 15.56 -17.00
CA ASP A 533 -40.68 14.88 -15.88
C ASP A 533 -39.62 14.19 -14.98
N PRO A 534 -39.39 14.67 -13.75
CA PRO A 534 -38.40 14.10 -12.86
C PRO A 534 -38.70 12.65 -12.46
N MET A 535 -39.91 12.16 -12.67
CA MET A 535 -40.33 10.78 -12.38
C MET A 535 -40.10 9.83 -13.56
N LYS A 536 -39.62 10.33 -14.69
CA LYS A 536 -39.25 9.53 -15.85
C LYS A 536 -37.75 9.52 -16.05
N LYS A 537 -37.20 8.41 -16.52
CA LYS A 537 -35.82 8.30 -16.88
C LYS A 537 -35.50 9.21 -18.07
N ILE A 538 -34.59 10.16 -17.87
CA ILE A 538 -34.11 11.14 -18.84
C ILE A 538 -32.85 10.60 -19.51
N SER A 539 -32.69 10.84 -20.81
CA SER A 539 -31.47 10.40 -21.51
C SER A 539 -30.22 11.14 -21.03
N ASN A 540 -29.07 10.47 -21.08
CA ASN A 540 -27.79 11.09 -20.68
C ASN A 540 -27.43 12.32 -21.52
N ALA A 541 -27.83 12.36 -22.79
CA ALA A 541 -27.62 13.50 -23.67
C ALA A 541 -28.43 14.73 -23.19
N GLU A 542 -29.68 14.53 -22.80
CA GLU A 542 -30.51 15.58 -22.21
C GLU A 542 -29.96 16.03 -20.86
N LEU A 543 -29.58 15.13 -19.99
CA LEU A 543 -28.97 15.48 -18.70
C LEU A 543 -27.66 16.26 -18.85
N LYS A 544 -26.81 15.90 -19.82
CA LYS A 544 -25.59 16.66 -20.13
C LYS A 544 -25.89 18.07 -20.66
N SER A 545 -26.96 18.25 -21.42
CA SER A 545 -27.38 19.59 -21.90
C SER A 545 -27.80 20.52 -20.76
N LEU A 546 -28.22 19.97 -19.63
CA LEU A 546 -28.61 20.69 -18.40
C LEU A 546 -27.48 20.86 -17.38
N SER A 547 -26.25 20.46 -17.73
CA SER A 547 -25.14 20.44 -16.77
C SER A 547 -24.88 21.77 -16.07
N GLN A 548 -24.97 22.89 -16.77
CA GLN A 548 -24.78 24.22 -16.18
C GLN A 548 -25.83 24.54 -15.13
N ASP A 549 -27.10 24.26 -15.41
CA ASP A 549 -28.21 24.55 -14.51
C ASP A 549 -28.25 23.61 -13.32
N LEU A 550 -27.90 22.34 -13.52
CA LEU A 550 -27.82 21.34 -12.44
C LEU A 550 -26.63 21.60 -11.50
N LEU A 551 -25.52 22.11 -12.02
CA LEU A 551 -24.31 22.36 -11.25
C LEU A 551 -24.21 23.79 -10.67
N LYS A 552 -25.18 24.66 -10.95
CA LYS A 552 -25.31 25.99 -10.39
C LYS A 552 -26.52 26.09 -9.48
N ILE A 553 -26.31 26.21 -8.18
CA ILE A 553 -27.36 26.32 -7.18
C ILE A 553 -27.48 27.78 -6.77
N ASP A 554 -28.52 28.46 -7.23
CA ASP A 554 -28.75 29.88 -6.95
C ASP A 554 -29.80 30.06 -5.84
N ARG A 555 -29.42 30.74 -4.76
CA ARG A 555 -30.26 31.05 -3.60
C ARG A 555 -30.25 32.56 -3.34
N PRO A 556 -31.23 33.10 -2.59
CA PRO A 556 -31.30 34.55 -2.35
C PRO A 556 -30.04 35.16 -1.71
N SER A 557 -29.39 34.40 -0.81
CA SER A 557 -28.21 34.87 -0.05
C SER A 557 -26.88 34.36 -0.61
N PHE A 558 -26.87 33.27 -1.39
CA PHE A 558 -25.63 32.69 -1.90
C PHE A 558 -25.83 31.93 -3.22
N THR A 559 -24.72 31.67 -3.91
CA THR A 559 -24.69 30.79 -5.08
C THR A 559 -23.59 29.74 -4.91
N ILE A 560 -23.91 28.47 -5.15
CA ILE A 560 -22.95 27.35 -5.13
C ILE A 560 -22.69 26.89 -6.57
N TYR A 561 -21.43 26.72 -6.92
CA TYR A 561 -20.99 26.08 -8.15
C TYR A 561 -20.39 24.71 -7.82
N LEU A 562 -20.95 23.67 -8.40
CA LEU A 562 -20.45 22.31 -8.31
C LEU A 562 -19.53 22.02 -9.50
N SER A 563 -18.53 21.18 -9.32
CA SER A 563 -17.72 20.59 -10.41
C SER A 563 -18.31 19.27 -10.90
N GLU A 564 -18.97 18.55 -10.00
CA GLU A 564 -19.53 17.23 -10.31
C GLU A 564 -20.76 16.97 -9.45
N LEU A 565 -21.77 16.32 -10.03
CA LEU A 565 -23.01 15.88 -9.37
C LEU A 565 -23.34 14.47 -9.82
N ASP A 566 -23.32 13.55 -8.89
CA ASP A 566 -23.80 12.19 -9.08
C ASP A 566 -25.29 12.09 -8.71
N MET A 567 -26.09 11.63 -9.65
CA MET A 567 -27.53 11.42 -9.46
C MET A 567 -27.91 9.96 -9.68
N GLU A 568 -28.87 9.49 -8.91
CA GLU A 568 -29.48 8.18 -9.10
C GLU A 568 -30.96 8.33 -9.42
N PHE A 569 -31.46 7.47 -10.33
CA PHE A 569 -32.88 7.40 -10.66
C PHE A 569 -33.57 6.22 -9.95
N ARG A 570 -34.62 6.46 -9.21
CA ARG A 570 -35.51 5.43 -8.65
C ARG A 570 -36.89 5.55 -9.23
N PRO A 571 -37.51 4.46 -9.74
CA PRO A 571 -38.87 4.50 -10.32
C PRO A 571 -39.93 5.05 -9.37
N GLU A 572 -39.70 4.88 -8.05
CA GLU A 572 -40.68 5.26 -7.00
C GLU A 572 -40.53 6.73 -6.54
N SER A 573 -39.32 7.31 -6.63
CA SER A 573 -39.00 8.64 -6.09
C SER A 573 -38.36 9.61 -7.08
N GLY A 574 -38.07 9.18 -8.32
CA GLY A 574 -37.42 9.98 -9.34
C GLY A 574 -35.91 10.11 -9.13
N TYR A 575 -35.33 11.20 -9.60
CA TYR A 575 -33.93 11.50 -9.44
C TYR A 575 -33.62 12.07 -8.06
N TYR A 576 -32.55 11.58 -7.44
CA TYR A 576 -31.96 12.12 -6.21
C TYR A 576 -30.43 12.11 -6.32
N TYR A 577 -29.76 13.01 -5.59
CA TYR A 577 -28.30 13.05 -5.59
C TYR A 577 -27.70 11.90 -4.75
N SER A 578 -26.55 11.38 -5.18
CA SER A 578 -25.79 10.39 -4.43
C SER A 578 -24.43 10.92 -3.98
N HIS A 579 -23.81 11.82 -4.77
CA HIS A 579 -22.55 12.48 -4.44
C HIS A 579 -22.48 13.87 -5.08
N ILE A 580 -21.75 14.79 -4.46
CA ILE A 580 -21.48 16.13 -5.00
C ILE A 580 -20.05 16.54 -4.75
N TYR A 581 -19.42 17.19 -5.74
CA TYR A 581 -18.13 17.84 -5.59
C TYR A 581 -18.28 19.32 -5.86
N MET A 582 -17.88 20.13 -4.90
CA MET A 582 -18.06 21.58 -4.94
C MET A 582 -16.86 22.28 -5.57
N LYS A 583 -17.12 23.33 -6.35
CA LYS A 583 -16.10 24.20 -6.96
C LYS A 583 -15.92 25.50 -6.19
N ALA A 584 -16.99 26.19 -5.89
CA ALA A 584 -16.96 27.47 -5.21
C ALA A 584 -18.32 27.82 -4.57
N ILE A 585 -18.29 28.63 -3.51
CA ILE A 585 -19.46 29.29 -2.93
C ILE A 585 -19.24 30.80 -3.02
N PHE A 586 -20.29 31.54 -3.38
CA PHE A 586 -20.29 32.99 -3.43
C PHE A 586 -21.44 33.54 -2.60
N ASP A 587 -21.15 34.46 -1.70
CA ASP A 587 -22.11 35.21 -0.90
C ASP A 587 -22.61 36.43 -1.69
N LYS A 588 -23.93 36.73 -1.66
CA LYS A 588 -24.57 37.77 -2.46
C LYS A 588 -24.65 39.13 -1.75
#